data_6cbd0ddb8856abe454b35832b7ba96d4
#
_entry.id   6cbd0ddb8856abe454b35832b7ba96d4
#
_cell.length_a   1.000
_cell.length_b   1.000
_cell.length_c   1.000
_cell.angle_alpha   90.00
_cell.angle_beta   90.00
_cell.angle_gamma   90.00
#
_symmetry.space_group_name_H-M   'P 1'
#
loop_
_entity.id
_entity.type
_entity.pdbx_description
1 polymer ?
#
loop_
_entity_poly.entity_id
_entity_poly.type
_entity_poly.pdbx_seq_one_letter_code
_entity_poly.pdbx_strand_id
1 'polypeptide(L)'
;MANGLSVQLAIEDRLLAERIEAMLLDLDVELIEPDSDAASIAITDVLPHAETDQAVILLADDVDPLAALRVGVAGVLPKSAEMADLRIALAAASRGLAVAPLQMIESVRHDAAAPFDATGVTDSIGLTSRELEVLGLLSEGASNKEIARRLAISVHTAKFHVASILEKLDATGRTDAVAHAVRLGLLML
;
A
#
# COMPACT_ATOMS: atom_id res chain seq x y z
N MET A 1 12.45 27.47 -19.42
CA MET A 1 13.36 26.61 -18.66
C MET A 1 12.52 25.41 -18.25
N ALA A 2 12.70 24.28 -18.91
CA ALA A 2 12.05 23.06 -18.52
C ALA A 2 12.64 22.65 -17.16
N ASN A 3 11.86 22.72 -16.10
CA ASN A 3 12.20 22.03 -14.86
C ASN A 3 12.08 20.53 -15.19
N GLY A 4 13.21 19.90 -15.53
CA GLY A 4 13.27 18.46 -15.66
C GLY A 4 12.78 17.86 -14.35
N LEU A 5 11.83 16.95 -14.43
CA LEU A 5 11.32 16.23 -13.27
C LEU A 5 12.43 15.32 -12.75
N SER A 6 12.88 15.51 -11.52
CA SER A 6 13.93 14.68 -10.91
C SER A 6 13.30 13.45 -10.26
N VAL A 7 13.75 12.27 -10.66
CA VAL A 7 13.21 10.96 -10.23
C VAL A 7 14.33 10.10 -9.64
N GLN A 8 14.06 9.50 -8.49
CA GLN A 8 14.91 8.53 -7.82
C GLN A 8 14.31 7.14 -7.92
N LEU A 9 15.12 6.12 -8.20
CA LEU A 9 14.71 4.72 -8.14
C LEU A 9 15.19 4.09 -6.83
N ALA A 10 14.24 3.62 -6.02
CA ALA A 10 14.46 2.90 -4.77
C ALA A 10 13.76 1.52 -4.82
N ILE A 11 14.01 0.75 -5.89
CA ILE A 11 13.39 -0.53 -6.18
C ILE A 11 14.33 -1.66 -5.75
N GLU A 12 13.84 -2.58 -4.90
CA GLU A 12 14.63 -3.73 -4.43
C GLU A 12 14.67 -4.87 -5.47
N ASP A 13 13.59 -5.06 -6.25
CA ASP A 13 13.57 -6.03 -7.34
C ASP A 13 14.38 -5.52 -8.52
N ARG A 14 15.55 -6.14 -8.74
CA ARG A 14 16.50 -5.74 -9.78
C ARG A 14 15.92 -5.75 -11.19
N LEU A 15 15.12 -6.78 -11.55
CA LEU A 15 14.55 -6.88 -12.89
C LEU A 15 13.48 -5.80 -13.11
N LEU A 16 12.72 -5.49 -12.06
CA LEU A 16 11.76 -4.39 -12.09
C LEU A 16 12.51 -3.05 -12.22
N ALA A 17 13.59 -2.85 -11.47
CA ALA A 17 14.40 -1.63 -11.53
C ALA A 17 14.96 -1.40 -12.95
N GLU A 18 15.61 -2.41 -13.56
CA GLU A 18 16.14 -2.33 -14.92
C GLU A 18 15.05 -2.00 -15.96
N ARG A 19 13.85 -2.57 -15.80
CA ARG A 19 12.71 -2.29 -16.67
C ARG A 19 12.18 -0.87 -16.52
N ILE A 20 12.02 -0.39 -15.28
CA ILE A 20 11.53 0.97 -15.00
C ILE A 20 12.55 2.01 -15.45
N GLU A 21 13.85 1.78 -15.20
CA GLU A 21 14.93 2.63 -15.67
C GLU A 21 14.90 2.78 -17.20
N ALA A 22 14.76 1.67 -17.94
CA ALA A 22 14.66 1.70 -19.39
C ALA A 22 13.44 2.52 -19.86
N MET A 23 12.30 2.45 -19.17
CA MET A 23 11.12 3.28 -19.49
C MET A 23 11.35 4.76 -19.19
N LEU A 24 12.08 5.08 -18.13
CA LEU A 24 12.35 6.48 -17.74
C LEU A 24 13.34 7.16 -18.72
N LEU A 25 14.23 6.41 -19.35
CA LEU A 25 15.14 6.94 -20.38
C LEU A 25 14.41 7.50 -21.61
N ASP A 26 13.20 6.98 -21.90
CA ASP A 26 12.35 7.47 -22.98
C ASP A 26 11.45 8.65 -22.56
N LEU A 27 11.52 9.04 -21.29
CA LEU A 27 10.80 10.18 -20.74
C LEU A 27 11.78 11.33 -20.45
N ASP A 28 11.28 12.55 -20.53
CA ASP A 28 12.07 13.78 -20.25
C ASP A 28 12.18 13.98 -18.71
N VAL A 29 12.86 13.04 -18.05
CA VAL A 29 13.09 13.03 -16.60
C VAL A 29 14.57 12.92 -16.29
N GLU A 30 15.01 13.55 -15.22
CA GLU A 30 16.39 13.45 -14.71
C GLU A 30 16.45 12.36 -13.63
N LEU A 31 17.21 11.29 -13.90
CA LEU A 31 17.46 10.25 -12.91
C LEU A 31 18.49 10.74 -11.89
N ILE A 32 18.12 10.69 -10.63
CA ILE A 32 18.96 11.09 -9.50
C ILE A 32 19.44 9.86 -8.76
N GLU A 33 20.70 9.89 -8.32
CA GLU A 33 21.32 8.83 -7.51
C GLU A 33 20.49 8.52 -6.26
N PRO A 34 20.44 7.24 -5.83
CA PRO A 34 19.88 6.86 -4.53
C PRO A 34 20.55 7.66 -3.41
N ASP A 35 19.82 8.03 -2.38
CA ASP A 35 20.26 8.84 -1.24
C ASP A 35 20.45 10.35 -1.51
N SER A 36 19.98 10.87 -2.63
CA SER A 36 19.96 12.31 -2.88
C SER A 36 18.63 12.93 -2.49
N ASP A 37 18.67 13.90 -1.58
CA ASP A 37 17.49 14.72 -1.22
C ASP A 37 17.01 15.63 -2.36
N ALA A 38 17.68 15.60 -3.51
CA ALA A 38 17.36 16.45 -4.67
C ALA A 38 16.22 15.90 -5.55
N ALA A 39 15.84 14.64 -5.39
CA ALA A 39 14.74 14.06 -6.16
C ALA A 39 13.39 14.59 -5.70
N SER A 40 12.54 14.98 -6.65
CA SER A 40 11.18 15.42 -6.37
C SER A 40 10.19 14.25 -6.29
N ILE A 41 10.50 13.13 -6.94
CA ILE A 41 9.69 11.91 -6.94
C ILE A 41 10.59 10.69 -6.69
N ALA A 42 10.16 9.80 -5.81
CA ALA A 42 10.75 8.48 -5.62
C ALA A 42 9.83 7.39 -6.19
N ILE A 43 10.40 6.43 -6.93
CA ILE A 43 9.70 5.22 -7.37
C ILE A 43 10.26 4.04 -6.59
N THR A 44 9.38 3.29 -5.93
CA THR A 44 9.77 2.17 -5.06
C THR A 44 8.82 0.98 -5.21
N ASP A 45 9.27 -0.21 -4.88
CA ASP A 45 8.44 -1.41 -4.76
C ASP A 45 8.23 -1.84 -3.30
N VAL A 46 8.68 -1.00 -2.37
CA VAL A 46 8.52 -1.19 -0.93
C VAL A 46 7.73 -0.02 -0.35
N LEU A 47 6.74 -0.30 0.49
CA LEU A 47 5.96 0.74 1.14
C LEU A 47 6.87 1.58 2.05
N PRO A 48 6.91 2.91 1.91
CA PRO A 48 7.72 3.76 2.76
C PRO A 48 7.29 3.67 4.23
N HIS A 49 8.26 3.58 5.13
CA HIS A 49 8.03 3.49 6.57
C HIS A 49 8.00 4.84 7.29
N ALA A 50 8.32 5.92 6.60
CA ALA A 50 8.39 7.26 7.17
C ALA A 50 7.79 8.28 6.19
N GLU A 51 7.29 9.39 6.73
CA GLU A 51 6.93 10.54 5.93
C GLU A 51 8.19 11.07 5.23
N THR A 52 8.09 11.26 3.93
CA THR A 52 9.14 11.86 3.11
C THR A 52 8.60 13.13 2.47
N ASP A 53 9.47 14.13 2.28
CA ASP A 53 9.10 15.35 1.54
C ASP A 53 8.97 15.09 0.02
N GLN A 54 9.35 13.91 -0.44
CA GLN A 54 9.27 13.49 -1.82
C GLN A 54 7.91 12.86 -2.12
N ALA A 55 7.38 13.10 -3.31
CA ALA A 55 6.24 12.35 -3.81
C ALA A 55 6.65 10.90 -4.11
N VAL A 56 5.96 9.92 -3.56
CA VAL A 56 6.31 8.50 -3.73
C VAL A 56 5.33 7.83 -4.69
N ILE A 57 5.87 7.12 -5.69
CA ILE A 57 5.10 6.20 -6.54
C ILE A 57 5.48 4.77 -6.14
N LEU A 58 4.51 4.02 -5.66
CA LEU A 58 4.65 2.62 -5.24
C LEU A 58 4.28 1.67 -6.38
N LEU A 59 5.17 0.73 -6.69
CA LEU A 59 4.93 -0.37 -7.63
C LEU A 59 4.60 -1.65 -6.86
N ALA A 60 3.33 -1.99 -6.77
CA ALA A 60 2.90 -3.18 -6.02
C ALA A 60 1.60 -3.76 -6.60
N ASP A 61 1.49 -5.11 -6.59
CA ASP A 61 0.30 -5.80 -7.09
C ASP A 61 -0.72 -6.09 -5.97
N ASP A 62 -0.23 -6.33 -4.75
CA ASP A 62 -1.02 -6.78 -3.61
C ASP A 62 -1.03 -5.73 -2.48
N VAL A 63 -1.40 -4.49 -2.80
CA VAL A 63 -1.51 -3.40 -1.82
C VAL A 63 -2.90 -2.77 -1.88
N ASP A 64 -3.44 -2.39 -0.73
CA ASP A 64 -4.60 -1.51 -0.70
C ASP A 64 -4.16 -0.09 -1.11
N PRO A 65 -4.58 0.41 -2.29
CA PRO A 65 -4.14 1.71 -2.78
C PRO A 65 -4.63 2.85 -1.89
N LEU A 66 -5.79 2.73 -1.25
CA LEU A 66 -6.30 3.76 -0.36
C LEU A 66 -5.50 3.83 0.93
N ALA A 67 -5.06 2.68 1.46
CA ALA A 67 -4.17 2.66 2.61
C ALA A 67 -2.78 3.24 2.27
N ALA A 68 -2.22 2.91 1.10
CA ALA A 68 -0.96 3.50 0.63
C ALA A 68 -1.07 5.03 0.46
N LEU A 69 -2.17 5.53 -0.12
CA LEU A 69 -2.39 6.96 -0.28
C LEU A 69 -2.53 7.69 1.07
N ARG A 70 -3.10 7.03 2.09
CA ARG A 70 -3.22 7.61 3.46
C ARG A 70 -1.86 7.80 4.15
N VAL A 71 -0.88 6.96 3.85
CA VAL A 71 0.49 7.10 4.37
C VAL A 71 1.39 7.99 3.50
N GLY A 72 0.80 8.78 2.60
CA GLY A 72 1.51 9.80 1.82
C GLY A 72 2.06 9.33 0.47
N VAL A 73 1.75 8.11 0.02
CA VAL A 73 2.09 7.65 -1.34
C VAL A 73 1.27 8.45 -2.35
N ALA A 74 1.93 9.09 -3.32
CA ALA A 74 1.29 9.90 -4.36
C ALA A 74 0.76 9.06 -5.53
N GLY A 75 1.30 7.84 -5.73
CA GLY A 75 0.85 6.96 -6.80
C GLY A 75 1.01 5.49 -6.44
N VAL A 76 0.02 4.68 -6.78
CA VAL A 76 0.12 3.21 -6.70
C VAL A 76 -0.10 2.65 -8.09
N LEU A 77 0.86 1.89 -8.58
CA LEU A 77 0.80 1.21 -9.88
C LEU A 77 1.11 -0.28 -9.70
N PRO A 78 0.55 -1.16 -10.55
CA PRO A 78 0.96 -2.57 -10.55
C PRO A 78 2.42 -2.70 -10.99
N LYS A 79 3.10 -3.73 -10.54
CA LYS A 79 4.47 -4.03 -11.00
C LYS A 79 4.53 -4.22 -12.52
N SER A 80 3.44 -4.63 -13.16
CA SER A 80 3.28 -4.77 -14.61
C SER A 80 2.98 -3.46 -15.35
N ALA A 81 2.93 -2.31 -14.67
CA ALA A 81 2.61 -1.01 -15.27
C ALA A 81 3.46 -0.74 -16.52
N GLU A 82 2.82 -0.14 -17.52
CA GLU A 82 3.45 0.25 -18.77
C GLU A 82 3.97 1.70 -18.72
N MET A 83 4.75 2.09 -19.72
CA MET A 83 5.28 3.45 -19.85
C MET A 83 4.19 4.53 -19.80
N ALA A 84 3.02 4.26 -20.37
CA ALA A 84 1.90 5.21 -20.38
C ALA A 84 1.39 5.48 -18.95
N ASP A 85 1.29 4.43 -18.12
CA ASP A 85 0.85 4.53 -16.73
C ASP A 85 1.87 5.31 -15.89
N LEU A 86 3.16 4.97 -16.08
CA LEU A 86 4.25 5.64 -15.38
C LEU A 86 4.29 7.14 -15.71
N ARG A 87 4.13 7.51 -16.97
CA ARG A 87 4.06 8.90 -17.41
C ARG A 87 2.90 9.65 -16.74
N ILE A 88 1.72 9.03 -16.65
CA ILE A 88 0.55 9.62 -15.99
C ILE A 88 0.84 9.79 -14.50
N ALA A 89 1.41 8.77 -13.84
CA ALA A 89 1.71 8.82 -12.42
C ALA A 89 2.73 9.91 -12.07
N LEU A 90 3.80 10.04 -12.87
CA LEU A 90 4.82 11.08 -12.71
C LEU A 90 4.21 12.48 -12.90
N ALA A 91 3.39 12.67 -13.94
CA ALA A 91 2.72 13.94 -14.20
C ALA A 91 1.71 14.30 -13.11
N ALA A 92 1.03 13.34 -12.50
CA ALA A 92 0.12 13.56 -11.37
C ALA A 92 0.90 13.90 -10.10
N ALA A 93 1.91 13.10 -9.75
CA ALA A 93 2.74 13.29 -8.57
C ALA A 93 3.44 14.65 -8.56
N SER A 94 3.99 15.09 -9.71
CA SER A 94 4.64 16.41 -9.83
C SER A 94 3.68 17.60 -9.59
N ARG A 95 2.37 17.36 -9.63
CA ARG A 95 1.32 18.36 -9.38
C ARG A 95 0.65 18.18 -8.02
N GLY A 96 1.16 17.28 -7.18
CA GLY A 96 0.56 16.95 -5.89
C GLY A 96 -0.78 16.22 -6.00
N LEU A 97 -1.03 15.53 -7.12
CA LEU A 97 -2.22 14.71 -7.31
C LEU A 97 -1.89 13.26 -7.02
N ALA A 98 -2.86 12.53 -6.48
CA ALA A 98 -2.73 11.11 -6.26
C ALA A 98 -3.32 10.30 -7.42
N VAL A 99 -2.70 9.15 -7.73
CA VAL A 99 -3.15 8.26 -8.80
C VAL A 99 -3.10 6.79 -8.39
N ALA A 100 -4.13 6.05 -8.76
CA ALA A 100 -4.15 4.59 -8.66
C ALA A 100 -5.02 4.02 -9.79
N PRO A 101 -4.71 2.81 -10.31
CA PRO A 101 -5.54 2.16 -11.31
C PRO A 101 -6.94 1.90 -10.76
N LEU A 102 -7.94 2.11 -11.62
CA LEU A 102 -9.34 1.96 -11.22
C LEU A 102 -9.66 0.55 -10.72
N GLN A 103 -9.06 -0.48 -11.33
CA GLN A 103 -9.21 -1.88 -10.93
C GLN A 103 -8.76 -2.13 -9.49
N MET A 104 -7.67 -1.48 -9.05
CA MET A 104 -7.18 -1.58 -7.68
C MET A 104 -8.12 -0.87 -6.68
N ILE A 105 -8.76 0.21 -7.10
CA ILE A 105 -9.76 0.93 -6.29
C ILE A 105 -11.08 0.14 -6.24
N GLU A 106 -11.48 -0.50 -7.33
CA GLU A 106 -12.68 -1.32 -7.40
C GLU A 106 -12.58 -2.59 -6.55
N SER A 107 -11.40 -3.21 -6.44
CA SER A 107 -11.18 -4.33 -5.53
C SER A 107 -11.46 -3.95 -4.07
N VAL A 108 -10.99 -2.78 -3.65
CA VAL A 108 -11.27 -2.24 -2.31
C VAL A 108 -12.75 -1.90 -2.14
N ARG A 109 -13.43 -1.42 -3.19
CA ARG A 109 -14.88 -1.14 -3.16
C ARG A 109 -15.72 -2.42 -3.14
N HIS A 110 -15.27 -3.51 -3.78
CA HIS A 110 -15.95 -4.81 -3.73
C HIS A 110 -15.82 -5.44 -2.35
N ASP A 111 -14.67 -5.32 -1.70
CA ASP A 111 -14.48 -5.71 -0.31
C ASP A 111 -15.31 -4.84 0.65
N ALA A 112 -15.54 -3.58 0.30
CA ALA A 112 -16.44 -2.67 1.03
C ALA A 112 -17.92 -2.80 0.64
N ALA A 113 -18.24 -3.46 -0.50
CA ALA A 113 -19.59 -3.63 -1.04
C ALA A 113 -20.16 -5.05 -0.89
N ALA A 114 -19.58 -5.90 -0.04
CA ALA A 114 -20.33 -7.03 0.50
C ALA A 114 -21.63 -6.48 1.12
N PRO A 115 -22.81 -7.07 0.84
CA PRO A 115 -24.05 -6.48 1.28
C PRO A 115 -24.00 -6.25 2.78
N PHE A 116 -24.17 -4.98 3.15
CA PHE A 116 -24.23 -4.50 4.50
C PHE A 116 -25.43 -5.18 5.19
N ASP A 117 -25.18 -6.33 5.80
CA ASP A 117 -26.14 -6.88 6.75
C ASP A 117 -26.07 -5.97 7.98
N ALA A 118 -27.09 -5.09 8.05
CA ALA A 118 -27.24 -4.09 9.08
C ALA A 118 -27.59 -4.73 10.42
N THR A 119 -26.65 -5.50 10.98
CA THR A 119 -26.73 -5.98 12.35
C THR A 119 -25.43 -5.73 13.08
N GLY A 120 -25.26 -4.48 13.48
CA GLY A 120 -24.63 -4.11 14.74
C GLY A 120 -23.10 -4.08 14.82
N VAL A 121 -22.57 -2.91 15.15
CA VAL A 121 -21.36 -2.64 15.94
C VAL A 121 -20.00 -2.58 15.24
N THR A 122 -19.80 -3.06 14.00
CA THR A 122 -18.48 -3.00 13.33
C THR A 122 -18.12 -1.63 12.74
N ASP A 123 -19.08 -0.73 12.62
CA ASP A 123 -18.94 0.58 11.96
C ASP A 123 -18.10 1.61 12.72
N SER A 124 -17.83 1.41 14.00
CA SER A 124 -17.12 2.39 14.84
C SER A 124 -15.59 2.27 14.81
N ILE A 125 -15.04 1.16 14.29
CA ILE A 125 -13.60 0.85 14.41
C ILE A 125 -12.89 0.92 13.07
N GLY A 126 -13.62 0.97 11.95
CA GLY A 126 -13.05 1.17 10.61
C GLY A 126 -12.18 0.01 10.09
N LEU A 127 -12.36 -1.22 10.61
CA LEU A 127 -11.69 -2.39 10.03
C LEU A 127 -12.35 -2.81 8.72
N THR A 128 -11.54 -3.07 7.70
CA THR A 128 -12.00 -3.63 6.42
C THR A 128 -12.32 -5.12 6.56
N SER A 129 -13.10 -5.70 5.62
CA SER A 129 -13.37 -7.14 5.59
C SER A 129 -12.08 -7.96 5.57
N ARG A 130 -11.05 -7.49 4.83
CA ARG A 130 -9.74 -8.14 4.76
C ARG A 130 -8.99 -8.10 6.09
N GLU A 131 -9.07 -6.99 6.81
CA GLU A 131 -8.49 -6.87 8.15
C GLU A 131 -9.22 -7.76 9.17
N LEU A 132 -10.53 -7.96 9.04
CA LEU A 132 -11.28 -8.90 9.86
C LEU A 132 -10.85 -10.35 9.61
N GLU A 133 -10.63 -10.75 8.35
CA GLU A 133 -10.08 -12.07 8.02
C GLU A 133 -8.67 -12.27 8.64
N VAL A 134 -7.81 -11.26 8.50
CA VAL A 134 -6.47 -11.28 9.11
C VAL A 134 -6.56 -11.33 10.64
N LEU A 135 -7.47 -10.57 11.24
CA LEU A 135 -7.70 -10.55 12.68
C LEU A 135 -8.20 -11.91 13.19
N GLY A 136 -9.07 -12.59 12.43
CA GLY A 136 -9.48 -13.97 12.71
C GLY A 136 -8.28 -14.92 12.75
N LEU A 137 -7.37 -14.82 11.77
CA LEU A 137 -6.15 -15.64 11.75
C LEU A 137 -5.18 -15.28 12.88
N LEU A 138 -5.13 -13.99 13.29
CA LEU A 138 -4.34 -13.57 14.46
C LEU A 138 -4.87 -14.20 15.74
N SER A 139 -6.18 -14.34 15.90
CA SER A 139 -6.79 -14.98 17.07
C SER A 139 -6.46 -16.48 17.16
N GLU A 140 -6.23 -17.14 16.02
CA GLU A 140 -5.74 -18.52 15.94
C GLU A 140 -4.23 -18.64 16.22
N GLY A 141 -3.51 -17.52 16.40
CA GLY A 141 -2.06 -17.49 16.61
C GLY A 141 -1.26 -17.59 15.31
N ALA A 142 -1.85 -17.39 14.14
CA ALA A 142 -1.17 -17.51 12.86
C ALA A 142 -0.03 -16.49 12.72
N SER A 143 1.12 -16.94 12.21
CA SER A 143 2.24 -16.08 11.81
C SER A 143 1.93 -15.32 10.51
N ASN A 144 2.65 -14.23 10.22
CA ASN A 144 2.46 -13.49 8.97
C ASN A 144 2.69 -14.38 7.73
N LYS A 145 3.55 -15.41 7.83
CA LYS A 145 3.78 -16.39 6.76
C LYS A 145 2.57 -17.31 6.56
N GLU A 146 1.90 -17.69 7.63
CA GLU A 146 0.68 -18.51 7.58
C GLU A 146 -0.51 -17.70 7.08
N ILE A 147 -0.66 -16.45 7.54
CA ILE A 147 -1.66 -15.50 7.06
C ILE A 147 -1.48 -15.32 5.53
N ALA A 148 -0.25 -15.02 5.09
CA ALA A 148 0.07 -14.85 3.67
C ALA A 148 -0.33 -16.07 2.85
N ARG A 149 0.00 -17.29 3.33
CA ARG A 149 -0.34 -18.53 2.64
C ARG A 149 -1.85 -18.79 2.58
N ARG A 150 -2.58 -18.57 3.69
CA ARG A 150 -4.03 -18.84 3.77
C ARG A 150 -4.84 -17.85 2.94
N LEU A 151 -4.39 -16.61 2.88
CA LEU A 151 -5.08 -15.54 2.17
C LEU A 151 -4.55 -15.30 0.74
N ALA A 152 -3.60 -16.13 0.27
CA ALA A 152 -2.95 -16.03 -1.04
C ALA A 152 -2.35 -14.64 -1.34
N ILE A 153 -1.71 -14.02 -0.33
CA ILE A 153 -1.04 -12.71 -0.42
C ILE A 153 0.45 -12.84 -0.09
N SER A 154 1.23 -11.77 -0.33
CA SER A 154 2.62 -11.74 0.07
C SER A 154 2.77 -11.68 1.60
N VAL A 155 3.92 -12.13 2.13
CA VAL A 155 4.24 -11.99 3.57
C VAL A 155 4.31 -10.52 3.96
N HIS A 156 4.73 -9.66 3.03
CA HIS A 156 4.81 -8.22 3.22
C HIS A 156 3.40 -7.62 3.36
N THR A 157 2.47 -7.98 2.47
CA THR A 157 1.07 -7.59 2.54
C THR A 157 0.42 -8.05 3.85
N ALA A 158 0.72 -9.28 4.30
CA ALA A 158 0.22 -9.76 5.58
C ALA A 158 0.75 -8.93 6.76
N LYS A 159 2.03 -8.54 6.75
CA LYS A 159 2.61 -7.63 7.77
C LYS A 159 1.91 -6.27 7.75
N PHE A 160 1.61 -5.74 6.56
CA PHE A 160 0.91 -4.47 6.40
C PHE A 160 -0.49 -4.51 7.03
N HIS A 161 -1.30 -5.52 6.70
CA HIS A 161 -2.63 -5.67 7.31
C HIS A 161 -2.55 -5.81 8.83
N VAL A 162 -1.56 -6.55 9.34
CA VAL A 162 -1.35 -6.68 10.79
C VAL A 162 -1.03 -5.31 11.41
N ALA A 163 -0.13 -4.53 10.81
CA ALA A 163 0.21 -3.20 11.30
C ALA A 163 -1.00 -2.26 11.30
N SER A 164 -1.78 -2.25 10.22
CA SER A 164 -3.01 -1.45 10.11
C SER A 164 -4.05 -1.83 11.17
N ILE A 165 -4.21 -3.13 11.47
CA ILE A 165 -5.11 -3.62 12.53
C ILE A 165 -4.63 -3.12 13.91
N LEU A 166 -3.32 -3.19 14.20
CA LEU A 166 -2.76 -2.71 15.46
C LEU A 166 -3.04 -1.22 15.65
N GLU A 167 -2.83 -0.42 14.61
CA GLU A 167 -3.10 1.02 14.63
C GLU A 167 -4.58 1.32 14.85
N LYS A 168 -5.47 0.70 14.08
CA LYS A 168 -6.92 0.92 14.17
C LYS A 168 -7.53 0.48 15.51
N LEU A 169 -6.94 -0.54 16.15
CA LEU A 169 -7.36 -1.03 17.46
C LEU A 169 -6.61 -0.37 18.62
N ASP A 170 -5.69 0.57 18.34
CA ASP A 170 -4.79 1.18 19.33
C ASP A 170 -4.09 0.11 20.18
N ALA A 171 -3.57 -0.92 19.53
CA ALA A 171 -2.99 -2.10 20.16
C ALA A 171 -1.47 -2.07 20.10
N THR A 172 -0.80 -2.41 21.21
CA THR A 172 0.66 -2.44 21.34
C THR A 172 1.30 -3.69 20.72
N GLY A 173 0.48 -4.69 20.35
CA GLY A 173 0.94 -5.92 19.72
C GLY A 173 -0.21 -6.86 19.37
N ARG A 174 0.11 -7.97 18.67
CA ARG A 174 -0.90 -8.90 18.15
C ARG A 174 -1.83 -9.51 19.21
N THR A 175 -1.30 -9.87 20.38
CA THR A 175 -2.09 -10.42 21.49
C THR A 175 -3.04 -9.35 22.05
N ASP A 176 -2.58 -8.13 22.14
CA ASP A 176 -3.36 -6.99 22.60
C ASP A 176 -4.47 -6.65 21.59
N ALA A 177 -4.17 -6.70 20.28
CA ALA A 177 -5.16 -6.52 19.22
C ALA A 177 -6.29 -7.55 19.29
N VAL A 178 -5.96 -8.83 19.51
CA VAL A 178 -6.96 -9.90 19.71
C VAL A 178 -7.80 -9.63 20.95
N ALA A 179 -7.19 -9.23 22.06
CA ALA A 179 -7.92 -8.91 23.31
C ALA A 179 -8.85 -7.69 23.12
N HIS A 180 -8.42 -6.67 22.38
CA HIS A 180 -9.24 -5.52 22.01
C HIS A 180 -10.41 -5.95 21.12
N ALA A 181 -10.15 -6.78 20.11
CA ALA A 181 -11.16 -7.28 19.19
C ALA A 181 -12.26 -8.09 19.90
N VAL A 182 -11.89 -8.93 20.87
CA VAL A 182 -12.86 -9.69 21.70
C VAL A 182 -13.69 -8.74 22.56
N ARG A 183 -13.08 -7.75 23.21
CA ARG A 183 -13.79 -6.74 24.02
C ARG A 183 -14.78 -5.92 23.21
N LEU A 184 -14.47 -5.67 21.95
CA LEU A 184 -15.29 -4.91 21.00
C LEU A 184 -16.34 -5.79 20.28
N GLY A 185 -16.36 -7.10 20.55
CA GLY A 185 -17.30 -8.03 19.94
C GLY A 185 -17.00 -8.36 18.48
N LEU A 186 -15.79 -8.03 18.00
CA LEU A 186 -15.34 -8.33 16.62
C LEU A 186 -14.94 -9.80 16.45
N LEU A 187 -14.58 -10.46 17.55
CA LEU A 187 -14.23 -11.88 17.61
C LEU A 187 -15.02 -12.56 18.73
N MET A 188 -15.53 -13.73 18.42
CA MET A 188 -16.05 -14.67 19.44
C MET A 188 -15.01 -15.80 19.59
N LEU A 189 -14.50 -15.99 20.79
CA LEU A 189 -13.60 -17.09 21.15
C LEU A 189 -14.38 -18.27 21.69
#